data_efb189d628755a58f373ea500501c884
#
_entry.id   efb189d628755a58f373ea500501c884
#
_cell.length_a   1.000
_cell.length_b   1.000
_cell.length_c   1.000
_cell.angle_alpha   90.00
_cell.angle_beta   90.00
_cell.angle_gamma   90.00
#
_symmetry.space_group_name_H-M   'P 1'
#
loop_
_entity.id
_entity.type
_entity.pdbx_description
1 polymer ?
#
loop_
_entity_poly.entity_id
_entity_poly.type
_entity_poly.pdbx_seq_one_letter_code
_entity_poly.pdbx_strand_id
1 'polypeptide(L)'
;MAGAKNEWWKGAVVYQVYPRSFRDTNGDGIGDLKGIEEKLDHVAGLGADAIWLSPIYPSPNRDFGYDVSDYCAIAPEMGSMADFDRLVAAVHGRGMKLILDQVLAHTSEQHQWFQESQLSADNPKADWYVWADAKEDGTVPNNWLSAFGGPAWSWNPVRRKYYHHKFLKSQPKLNLHNEQVVDACMDVLRFWLDRGVDGFRLDVANAYLHDAALTDNPPLPMDKRSFMDWAHAPRLQQHIHDANMPENEWAMRRVRKVMDEYDERLAFGEFSERPEMFGLYAGGLERLHTGYTFDFLEDWSFEPPVFRAYYEKLLAPLADLFPCVTFSNHDIVRPVTRWGGGQGDDGLAKLALTLLVALRGTVLMFQGEELGLPEVDLERKDIKDPVGDLYFPWVKGRDGCRTPMPWESGGAEAGFTIGTPWLPIPDYHRMRAVDVQQKDEGSVLAHAKKVVALRKAHPALKTGTMSCLDAEEKVLAFTREGGGEKLLCVFNLGKEAASFALPEGTGEAVFEVGAVTRAGAALALQPRSGAIFKV
;
A
#
# COMPACT_ATOMS: atom_id res chain seq x y z
N MET A 1 -22.13 -26.19 11.97
CA MET A 1 -20.79 -25.61 12.24
C MET A 1 -20.29 -25.15 10.87
N ALA A 2 -20.24 -23.86 10.61
CA ALA A 2 -19.56 -23.35 9.41
C ALA A 2 -18.10 -23.79 9.54
N GLY A 3 -17.59 -24.53 8.54
CA GLY A 3 -16.18 -24.91 8.49
C GLY A 3 -15.32 -23.66 8.64
N ALA A 4 -14.21 -23.75 9.34
CA ALA A 4 -13.26 -22.64 9.47
C ALA A 4 -12.93 -22.17 8.05
N LYS A 5 -13.33 -20.93 7.69
CA LYS A 5 -12.96 -20.32 6.40
C LYS A 5 -11.44 -20.33 6.33
N ASN A 6 -10.88 -20.81 5.24
CA ASN A 6 -9.43 -20.80 5.05
C ASN A 6 -8.96 -19.35 4.88
N GLU A 7 -8.46 -18.76 5.97
CA GLU A 7 -7.93 -17.40 6.01
C GLU A 7 -6.46 -17.39 5.54
N TRP A 8 -6.23 -17.87 4.31
CA TRP A 8 -4.91 -18.01 3.68
C TRP A 8 -4.03 -16.75 3.80
N TRP A 9 -4.67 -15.59 3.85
CA TRP A 9 -4.04 -14.28 3.90
C TRP A 9 -3.39 -13.97 5.25
N LYS A 10 -3.82 -14.61 6.35
CA LYS A 10 -3.20 -14.38 7.67
C LYS A 10 -1.75 -14.86 7.66
N GLY A 11 -0.84 -13.91 7.79
CA GLY A 11 0.59 -14.14 7.77
C GLY A 11 1.20 -14.40 6.39
N ALA A 12 0.43 -14.24 5.32
CA ALA A 12 0.92 -14.29 3.95
C ALA A 12 1.91 -13.15 3.64
N VAL A 13 2.68 -13.33 2.58
CA VAL A 13 3.50 -12.30 1.95
C VAL A 13 2.86 -11.96 0.61
N VAL A 14 2.38 -10.73 0.49
CA VAL A 14 1.78 -10.18 -0.72
C VAL A 14 2.78 -9.25 -1.39
N TYR A 15 3.12 -9.52 -2.64
CA TYR A 15 4.03 -8.69 -3.40
C TYR A 15 3.23 -7.69 -4.25
N GLN A 16 3.41 -6.39 -3.99
CA GLN A 16 2.76 -5.34 -4.76
C GLN A 16 3.53 -5.07 -6.05
N VAL A 17 2.87 -5.23 -7.17
CA VAL A 17 3.32 -4.84 -8.51
C VAL A 17 2.66 -3.53 -8.91
N TYR A 18 3.46 -2.54 -9.30
CA TYR A 18 3.02 -1.35 -10.00
C TYR A 18 3.20 -1.61 -11.51
N PRO A 19 2.14 -2.03 -12.22
CA PRO A 19 2.25 -2.61 -13.57
C PRO A 19 3.04 -1.75 -14.53
N ARG A 20 2.75 -0.46 -14.55
CA ARG A 20 3.40 0.57 -15.40
C ARG A 20 4.93 0.57 -15.32
N SER A 21 5.48 0.16 -14.17
CA SER A 21 6.92 0.16 -13.89
C SER A 21 7.52 -1.23 -13.69
N PHE A 22 6.80 -2.30 -14.01
CA PHE A 22 7.30 -3.64 -13.75
C PHE A 22 8.11 -4.19 -14.92
N ARG A 23 7.50 -4.35 -16.10
CA ARG A 23 8.17 -4.80 -17.34
C ARG A 23 7.32 -4.42 -18.55
N ASP A 24 7.92 -3.77 -19.52
CA ASP A 24 7.32 -3.42 -20.81
C ASP A 24 7.77 -4.45 -21.86
N THR A 25 6.81 -5.07 -22.57
CA THR A 25 7.09 -6.04 -23.62
C THR A 25 6.84 -5.51 -25.04
N ASN A 26 6.10 -4.42 -25.18
CA ASN A 26 5.73 -3.85 -26.47
C ASN A 26 6.61 -2.67 -26.91
N GLY A 27 7.40 -2.10 -25.99
CA GLY A 27 8.37 -1.01 -26.26
C GLY A 27 7.77 0.39 -26.24
N ASP A 28 6.59 0.57 -25.65
CA ASP A 28 5.96 1.90 -25.52
C ASP A 28 6.44 2.68 -24.29
N GLY A 29 7.28 2.05 -23.46
CA GLY A 29 7.85 2.63 -22.24
C GLY A 29 6.99 2.42 -20.99
N ILE A 30 5.87 1.72 -21.10
CA ILE A 30 4.92 1.43 -20.04
C ILE A 30 4.87 -0.09 -19.83
N GLY A 31 5.00 -0.55 -18.59
CA GLY A 31 4.88 -1.97 -18.27
C GLY A 31 3.47 -2.51 -18.53
N ASP A 32 3.38 -3.80 -18.86
CA ASP A 32 2.16 -4.45 -19.31
C ASP A 32 1.92 -5.82 -18.63
N LEU A 33 0.72 -6.40 -18.80
CA LEU A 33 0.33 -7.68 -18.20
C LEU A 33 1.21 -8.83 -18.65
N LYS A 34 1.65 -8.83 -19.92
CA LYS A 34 2.57 -9.84 -20.44
C LYS A 34 3.94 -9.74 -19.79
N GLY A 35 4.42 -8.51 -19.54
CA GLY A 35 5.66 -8.29 -18.81
C GLY A 35 5.58 -8.78 -17.37
N ILE A 36 4.42 -8.64 -16.72
CA ILE A 36 4.20 -9.23 -15.40
C ILE A 36 4.27 -10.76 -15.50
N GLU A 37 3.58 -11.37 -16.48
CA GLU A 37 3.60 -12.81 -16.70
C GLU A 37 5.04 -13.34 -16.92
N GLU A 38 5.86 -12.64 -17.73
CA GLU A 38 7.26 -13.00 -17.99
C GLU A 38 8.15 -12.99 -16.74
N LYS A 39 7.82 -12.18 -15.73
CA LYS A 39 8.60 -12.00 -14.50
C LYS A 39 7.98 -12.66 -13.26
N LEU A 40 6.92 -13.46 -13.42
CA LEU A 40 6.26 -14.16 -12.29
C LEU A 40 7.21 -15.08 -11.53
N ASP A 41 8.20 -15.70 -12.19
CA ASP A 41 9.17 -16.58 -11.53
C ASP A 41 10.06 -15.83 -10.53
N HIS A 42 10.31 -14.54 -10.74
CA HIS A 42 10.98 -13.70 -9.75
C HIS A 42 10.14 -13.58 -8.48
N VAL A 43 8.86 -13.25 -8.62
CA VAL A 43 7.94 -13.09 -7.49
C VAL A 43 7.70 -14.41 -6.75
N ALA A 44 7.45 -15.49 -7.49
CA ALA A 44 7.32 -16.83 -6.91
C ALA A 44 8.62 -17.29 -6.21
N GLY A 45 9.78 -16.97 -6.81
CA GLY A 45 11.10 -17.28 -6.26
C GLY A 45 11.46 -16.48 -4.99
N LEU A 46 10.80 -15.35 -4.72
CA LEU A 46 10.84 -14.67 -3.43
C LEU A 46 10.05 -15.44 -2.36
N GLY A 47 9.12 -16.28 -2.76
CA GLY A 47 8.20 -16.99 -1.87
C GLY A 47 6.94 -16.19 -1.55
N ALA A 48 6.52 -15.24 -2.39
CA ALA A 48 5.24 -14.55 -2.21
C ALA A 48 4.06 -15.53 -2.27
N ASP A 49 3.04 -15.27 -1.46
CA ASP A 49 1.80 -16.04 -1.45
C ASP A 49 0.74 -15.44 -2.37
N ALA A 50 0.85 -14.14 -2.67
CA ALA A 50 -0.04 -13.42 -3.55
C ALA A 50 0.67 -12.26 -4.26
N ILE A 51 0.08 -11.83 -5.38
CA ILE A 51 0.44 -10.59 -6.06
C ILE A 51 -0.73 -9.61 -5.91
N TRP A 52 -0.43 -8.35 -5.57
CA TRP A 52 -1.35 -7.24 -5.65
C TRP A 52 -0.96 -6.34 -6.82
N LEU A 53 -1.85 -6.19 -7.80
CA LEU A 53 -1.68 -5.28 -8.93
C LEU A 53 -2.32 -3.93 -8.64
N SER A 54 -1.56 -2.83 -8.71
CA SER A 54 -2.11 -1.48 -8.83
C SER A 54 -2.95 -1.38 -10.12
N PRO A 55 -3.83 -0.34 -10.28
CA PRO A 55 -4.88 -0.36 -11.29
C PRO A 55 -4.42 -0.69 -12.71
N ILE A 56 -5.21 -1.56 -13.38
CA ILE A 56 -4.97 -2.03 -14.75
C ILE A 56 -6.11 -1.64 -15.71
N TYR A 57 -7.03 -0.81 -15.24
CA TYR A 57 -8.25 -0.42 -15.94
C TYR A 57 -8.02 0.73 -16.91
N PRO A 58 -8.87 0.91 -17.94
CA PRO A 58 -8.86 2.10 -18.79
C PRO A 58 -8.91 3.38 -17.96
N SER A 59 -7.98 4.28 -18.25
CA SER A 59 -7.79 5.53 -17.52
C SER A 59 -7.22 6.58 -18.47
N PRO A 60 -7.61 7.86 -18.37
CA PRO A 60 -6.90 8.96 -19.00
C PRO A 60 -5.49 9.19 -18.44
N ASN A 61 -5.10 8.43 -17.41
CA ASN A 61 -3.78 8.48 -16.77
C ASN A 61 -3.40 9.85 -16.18
N ARG A 62 -4.38 10.63 -15.73
CA ARG A 62 -4.11 11.88 -15.00
C ARG A 62 -3.60 11.61 -13.59
N ASP A 63 -3.96 10.45 -13.05
CA ASP A 63 -3.45 9.89 -11.80
C ASP A 63 -3.01 8.42 -11.99
N PHE A 64 -2.41 8.13 -13.14
CA PHE A 64 -1.73 6.87 -13.49
C PHE A 64 -2.51 5.60 -13.16
N GLY A 65 -3.80 5.56 -13.55
CA GLY A 65 -4.68 4.42 -13.38
C GLY A 65 -5.72 4.60 -12.27
N TYR A 66 -5.51 5.52 -11.32
CA TYR A 66 -6.48 5.79 -10.25
C TYR A 66 -7.66 6.68 -10.69
N ASP A 67 -7.64 7.20 -11.90
CA ASP A 67 -8.77 7.87 -12.55
C ASP A 67 -9.46 6.91 -13.55
N VAL A 68 -10.17 5.91 -13.02
CA VAL A 68 -10.77 4.80 -13.79
C VAL A 68 -11.92 5.28 -14.67
N SER A 69 -11.87 4.99 -15.98
CA SER A 69 -12.92 5.32 -16.94
C SER A 69 -13.83 4.14 -17.31
N ASP A 70 -13.38 2.89 -17.06
CA ASP A 70 -14.17 1.66 -17.19
C ASP A 70 -13.63 0.61 -16.22
N TYR A 71 -14.45 0.17 -15.27
CA TYR A 71 -14.06 -0.80 -14.24
C TYR A 71 -13.97 -2.25 -14.74
N CYS A 72 -14.58 -2.56 -15.88
CA CYS A 72 -14.73 -3.93 -16.36
C CYS A 72 -13.92 -4.23 -17.63
N ALA A 73 -12.91 -3.41 -17.92
CA ALA A 73 -12.02 -3.56 -19.06
C ALA A 73 -10.55 -3.47 -18.62
N ILE A 74 -9.64 -3.86 -19.50
CA ILE A 74 -8.19 -3.69 -19.34
C ILE A 74 -7.75 -2.47 -20.16
N ALA A 75 -6.88 -1.64 -19.57
CA ALA A 75 -6.28 -0.51 -20.26
C ALA A 75 -5.52 -0.98 -21.52
N PRO A 76 -5.70 -0.33 -22.68
CA PRO A 76 -5.05 -0.76 -23.92
C PRO A 76 -3.53 -0.88 -23.82
N GLU A 77 -2.87 0.02 -23.08
CA GLU A 77 -1.43 0.00 -22.83
C GLU A 77 -0.99 -1.18 -21.94
N MET A 78 -1.91 -1.71 -21.12
CA MET A 78 -1.65 -2.88 -20.26
C MET A 78 -1.88 -4.22 -21.00
N GLY A 79 -2.64 -4.21 -22.09
CA GLY A 79 -2.96 -5.41 -22.87
C GLY A 79 -4.46 -5.62 -23.08
N SER A 80 -4.89 -6.85 -23.07
CA SER A 80 -6.28 -7.27 -23.32
C SER A 80 -6.83 -8.10 -22.17
N MET A 81 -8.15 -8.34 -22.18
CA MET A 81 -8.80 -9.26 -21.25
C MET A 81 -8.25 -10.71 -21.38
N ALA A 82 -7.87 -11.13 -22.60
CA ALA A 82 -7.24 -12.43 -22.79
C ALA A 82 -5.83 -12.51 -22.17
N ASP A 83 -5.08 -11.41 -22.16
CA ASP A 83 -3.80 -11.31 -21.46
C ASP A 83 -4.01 -11.40 -19.94
N PHE A 84 -5.06 -10.77 -19.43
CA PHE A 84 -5.43 -10.87 -18.04
C PHE A 84 -5.81 -12.31 -17.64
N ASP A 85 -6.66 -12.97 -18.41
CA ASP A 85 -7.07 -14.36 -18.13
C ASP A 85 -5.85 -15.31 -18.12
N ARG A 86 -4.85 -15.09 -19.00
CA ARG A 86 -3.59 -15.84 -18.98
C ARG A 86 -2.77 -15.54 -17.72
N LEU A 87 -2.70 -14.27 -17.33
CA LEU A 87 -1.99 -13.87 -16.12
C LEU A 87 -2.60 -14.52 -14.87
N VAL A 88 -3.94 -14.52 -14.73
CA VAL A 88 -4.63 -15.23 -13.63
C VAL A 88 -4.22 -16.71 -13.60
N ALA A 89 -4.30 -17.39 -14.75
CA ALA A 89 -3.91 -18.80 -14.84
C ALA A 89 -2.43 -19.02 -14.50
N ALA A 90 -1.54 -18.13 -14.93
CA ALA A 90 -0.11 -18.21 -14.66
C ALA A 90 0.25 -17.97 -13.18
N VAL A 91 -0.46 -17.05 -12.50
CA VAL A 91 -0.34 -16.80 -11.06
C VAL A 91 -0.82 -18.01 -10.27
N HIS A 92 -2.01 -18.52 -10.58
CA HIS A 92 -2.56 -19.71 -9.93
C HIS A 92 -1.72 -20.97 -10.19
N GLY A 93 -1.17 -21.12 -11.41
CA GLY A 93 -0.25 -22.21 -11.75
C GLY A 93 1.02 -22.27 -10.91
N ARG A 94 1.39 -21.16 -10.26
CA ARG A 94 2.51 -21.06 -9.30
C ARG A 94 2.07 -21.17 -7.84
N GLY A 95 0.80 -21.45 -7.60
CA GLY A 95 0.23 -21.54 -6.24
C GLY A 95 0.06 -20.19 -5.55
N MET A 96 0.15 -19.10 -6.28
CA MET A 96 -0.07 -17.73 -5.76
C MET A 96 -1.53 -17.29 -5.98
N LYS A 97 -1.95 -16.28 -5.23
CA LYS A 97 -3.24 -15.60 -5.34
C LYS A 97 -3.08 -14.25 -6.07
N LEU A 98 -4.14 -13.81 -6.75
CA LEU A 98 -4.17 -12.52 -7.45
C LEU A 98 -5.13 -11.54 -6.77
N ILE A 99 -4.62 -10.37 -6.41
CA ILE A 99 -5.35 -9.27 -5.78
C ILE A 99 -5.34 -8.08 -6.74
N LEU A 100 -6.50 -7.48 -6.99
CA LEU A 100 -6.61 -6.24 -7.78
C LEU A 100 -6.85 -5.04 -6.87
N ASP A 101 -6.34 -3.90 -7.31
CA ASP A 101 -6.67 -2.60 -6.73
C ASP A 101 -8.06 -2.15 -7.21
N GLN A 102 -8.93 -1.71 -6.29
CA GLN A 102 -10.26 -1.23 -6.62
C GLN A 102 -10.48 0.19 -6.10
N VAL A 103 -10.71 1.09 -7.04
CA VAL A 103 -10.92 2.52 -6.80
C VAL A 103 -12.42 2.82 -6.76
N LEU A 104 -13.07 2.60 -5.62
CA LEU A 104 -14.53 2.73 -5.50
C LEU A 104 -14.97 4.08 -4.91
N ALA A 105 -14.04 4.96 -4.53
CA ALA A 105 -14.39 6.28 -3.98
C ALA A 105 -14.76 7.30 -5.05
N HIS A 106 -14.24 7.15 -6.26
CA HIS A 106 -14.38 8.09 -7.37
C HIS A 106 -14.17 7.39 -8.71
N THR A 107 -14.47 8.08 -9.80
CA THR A 107 -14.15 7.64 -11.16
C THR A 107 -13.36 8.72 -11.89
N SER A 108 -12.90 8.42 -13.11
CA SER A 108 -12.52 9.46 -14.05
C SER A 108 -13.74 10.33 -14.43
N GLU A 109 -13.50 11.60 -14.74
CA GLU A 109 -14.50 12.45 -15.40
C GLU A 109 -14.95 11.88 -16.76
N GLN A 110 -14.17 10.98 -17.37
CA GLN A 110 -14.49 10.31 -18.63
C GLN A 110 -15.32 9.02 -18.43
N HIS A 111 -15.56 8.59 -17.20
CA HIS A 111 -16.40 7.43 -16.94
C HIS A 111 -17.84 7.69 -17.41
N GLN A 112 -18.45 6.68 -18.05
CA GLN A 112 -19.81 6.82 -18.58
C GLN A 112 -20.82 7.27 -17.51
N TRP A 113 -20.67 6.80 -16.28
CA TRP A 113 -21.57 7.21 -15.17
C TRP A 113 -21.52 8.72 -14.91
N PHE A 114 -20.32 9.33 -14.93
CA PHE A 114 -20.19 10.77 -14.73
C PHE A 114 -20.69 11.54 -15.94
N GLN A 115 -20.39 11.04 -17.15
CA GLN A 115 -20.86 11.66 -18.39
C GLN A 115 -22.39 11.73 -18.45
N GLU A 116 -23.09 10.69 -17.97
CA GLU A 116 -24.55 10.72 -17.83
C GLU A 116 -24.99 11.65 -16.69
N SER A 117 -24.39 11.53 -15.50
CA SER A 117 -24.76 12.29 -14.31
C SER A 117 -24.72 13.80 -14.53
N GLN A 118 -23.76 14.30 -15.28
CA GLN A 118 -23.59 15.74 -15.52
C GLN A 118 -24.61 16.35 -16.47
N LEU A 119 -25.38 15.57 -17.25
CA LEU A 119 -26.22 16.08 -18.32
C LEU A 119 -27.45 16.85 -17.78
N SER A 120 -28.10 16.36 -16.72
CA SER A 120 -29.27 17.01 -16.14
C SER A 120 -29.53 16.54 -14.71
N ALA A 121 -30.44 17.21 -14.00
CA ALA A 121 -30.90 16.77 -12.69
C ALA A 121 -31.94 15.62 -12.77
N ASP A 122 -32.47 15.34 -13.94
CA ASP A 122 -33.58 14.40 -14.13
C ASP A 122 -33.18 13.07 -14.77
N ASN A 123 -31.86 12.86 -15.04
CA ASN A 123 -31.40 11.61 -15.61
C ASN A 123 -31.24 10.50 -14.53
N PRO A 124 -31.29 9.21 -14.91
CA PRO A 124 -31.22 8.10 -13.94
C PRO A 124 -29.96 8.08 -13.06
N LYS A 125 -28.86 8.69 -13.52
CA LYS A 125 -27.60 8.77 -12.77
C LYS A 125 -27.35 10.16 -12.17
N ALA A 126 -28.36 11.02 -12.12
CA ALA A 126 -28.24 12.38 -11.63
C ALA A 126 -27.59 12.48 -10.25
N ASP A 127 -27.86 11.53 -9.37
CA ASP A 127 -27.40 11.47 -7.98
C ASP A 127 -26.31 10.40 -7.75
N TRP A 128 -25.63 9.97 -8.81
CA TRP A 128 -24.55 8.99 -8.70
C TRP A 128 -23.22 9.59 -8.24
N TYR A 129 -23.10 10.92 -8.30
CA TYR A 129 -21.94 11.68 -7.84
C TYR A 129 -22.37 12.72 -6.82
N VAL A 130 -21.41 13.21 -6.05
CA VAL A 130 -21.67 14.21 -5.01
C VAL A 130 -21.77 15.59 -5.65
N TRP A 131 -22.99 16.09 -5.80
CA TRP A 131 -23.30 17.40 -6.34
C TRP A 131 -23.83 18.33 -5.24
N ALA A 132 -23.46 19.61 -5.29
CA ALA A 132 -23.98 20.63 -4.40
C ALA A 132 -24.22 21.96 -5.13
N ASP A 133 -25.18 22.75 -4.64
CA ASP A 133 -25.37 24.10 -5.12
C ASP A 133 -24.27 25.04 -4.62
N ALA A 134 -24.01 26.12 -5.36
CA ALA A 134 -23.18 27.21 -4.86
C ALA A 134 -23.83 27.84 -3.62
N LYS A 135 -23.02 28.43 -2.75
CA LYS A 135 -23.54 29.37 -1.73
C LYS A 135 -24.20 30.57 -2.39
N GLU A 136 -24.95 31.36 -1.62
CA GLU A 136 -25.67 32.55 -2.15
C GLU A 136 -24.73 33.57 -2.82
N ASP A 137 -23.46 33.63 -2.39
CA ASP A 137 -22.43 34.48 -2.98
C ASP A 137 -21.72 33.85 -4.19
N GLY A 138 -22.12 32.65 -4.63
CA GLY A 138 -21.55 31.92 -5.74
C GLY A 138 -20.30 31.10 -5.40
N THR A 139 -19.85 31.09 -4.15
CA THR A 139 -18.68 30.33 -3.72
C THR A 139 -18.94 28.84 -3.54
N VAL A 140 -17.87 28.06 -3.29
CA VAL A 140 -17.93 26.60 -3.08
C VAL A 140 -18.80 26.21 -1.89
N PRO A 141 -19.40 25.02 -1.89
CA PRO A 141 -20.36 24.58 -0.84
C PRO A 141 -19.81 24.61 0.58
N ASN A 142 -18.54 24.25 0.77
CA ASN A 142 -17.87 24.22 2.06
C ASN A 142 -16.34 24.40 1.91
N ASN A 143 -15.59 24.26 3.00
CA ASN A 143 -14.15 24.51 3.04
C ASN A 143 -13.27 23.30 2.72
N TRP A 144 -13.82 22.18 2.26
CA TRP A 144 -13.03 20.98 2.01
C TRP A 144 -11.96 21.22 0.95
N LEU A 145 -10.76 20.69 1.23
CA LEU A 145 -9.60 20.78 0.35
C LEU A 145 -9.33 19.43 -0.31
N SER A 146 -8.93 19.50 -1.58
CA SER A 146 -8.45 18.33 -2.32
C SER A 146 -7.11 17.86 -1.77
N ALA A 147 -6.91 16.56 -1.64
CA ALA A 147 -5.63 15.97 -1.24
C ALA A 147 -4.47 16.39 -2.16
N PHE A 148 -4.75 16.77 -3.40
CA PHE A 148 -3.75 17.27 -4.36
C PHE A 148 -3.67 18.80 -4.41
N GLY A 149 -4.40 19.48 -3.51
CA GLY A 149 -4.37 20.92 -3.36
C GLY A 149 -5.54 21.66 -4.00
N GLY A 150 -5.81 22.85 -3.49
CA GLY A 150 -6.96 23.64 -3.88
C GLY A 150 -8.29 23.16 -3.28
N PRO A 151 -9.42 23.79 -3.65
CA PRO A 151 -10.76 23.37 -3.21
C PRO A 151 -11.10 21.96 -3.69
N ALA A 152 -11.83 21.20 -2.86
CA ALA A 152 -12.35 19.88 -3.23
C ALA A 152 -13.63 19.95 -4.09
N TRP A 153 -13.96 21.10 -4.62
CA TRP A 153 -15.17 21.37 -5.40
C TRP A 153 -14.83 22.05 -6.73
N SER A 154 -15.41 21.55 -7.83
CA SER A 154 -15.29 22.15 -9.15
C SER A 154 -16.65 22.42 -9.75
N TRP A 155 -16.81 23.60 -10.38
CA TRP A 155 -18.04 23.99 -11.05
C TRP A 155 -18.22 23.24 -12.37
N ASN A 156 -19.39 22.64 -12.55
CA ASN A 156 -19.79 22.06 -13.83
C ASN A 156 -20.83 22.97 -14.52
N PRO A 157 -20.49 23.56 -15.69
CA PRO A 157 -21.36 24.49 -16.37
C PRO A 157 -22.60 23.83 -17.00
N VAL A 158 -22.54 22.54 -17.32
CA VAL A 158 -23.66 21.78 -17.89
C VAL A 158 -24.73 21.55 -16.82
N ARG A 159 -24.30 20.95 -15.68
CA ARG A 159 -25.16 20.67 -14.53
C ARG A 159 -25.54 21.93 -13.75
N ARG A 160 -24.72 22.99 -13.84
CA ARG A 160 -24.84 24.25 -13.08
C ARG A 160 -24.82 24.02 -11.57
N LYS A 161 -23.93 23.09 -11.13
CA LYS A 161 -23.64 22.75 -9.74
C LYS A 161 -22.14 22.51 -9.57
N TYR A 162 -21.68 22.54 -8.32
CA TYR A 162 -20.39 22.03 -7.94
C TYR A 162 -20.45 20.51 -7.79
N TYR A 163 -19.40 19.79 -8.24
CA TYR A 163 -19.18 18.41 -7.89
C TYR A 163 -17.97 18.27 -6.98
N HIS A 164 -18.05 17.32 -6.04
CA HIS A 164 -16.96 17.02 -5.13
C HIS A 164 -15.90 16.14 -5.80
N HIS A 165 -14.62 16.41 -5.48
CA HIS A 165 -13.49 15.56 -5.80
C HIS A 165 -12.46 15.60 -4.64
N LYS A 166 -12.17 14.47 -4.03
CA LYS A 166 -11.17 14.42 -2.94
C LYS A 166 -9.74 14.57 -3.46
N PHE A 167 -9.51 14.20 -4.73
CA PHE A 167 -8.22 14.26 -5.42
C PHE A 167 -8.28 15.25 -6.59
N LEU A 168 -7.87 14.86 -7.79
CA LEU A 168 -7.92 15.74 -8.95
C LEU A 168 -9.37 16.12 -9.30
N LYS A 169 -9.55 17.31 -9.88
CA LYS A 169 -10.84 17.72 -10.45
C LYS A 169 -11.37 16.76 -11.53
N SER A 170 -10.48 15.97 -12.14
CA SER A 170 -10.83 14.91 -13.09
C SER A 170 -11.25 13.60 -12.41
N GLN A 171 -11.32 13.56 -11.08
CA GLN A 171 -11.70 12.38 -10.28
C GLN A 171 -12.97 12.69 -9.44
N PRO A 172 -14.15 12.86 -10.11
CA PRO A 172 -15.39 13.15 -9.41
C PRO A 172 -15.75 12.02 -8.44
N LYS A 173 -16.12 12.40 -7.20
CA LYS A 173 -16.45 11.47 -6.13
C LYS A 173 -17.82 10.83 -6.37
N LEU A 174 -17.86 9.50 -6.28
CA LEU A 174 -19.10 8.72 -6.27
C LEU A 174 -19.94 9.03 -5.02
N ASN A 175 -21.24 9.08 -5.19
CA ASN A 175 -22.19 9.25 -4.09
C ASN A 175 -22.56 7.88 -3.49
N LEU A 176 -21.72 7.38 -2.58
CA LEU A 176 -21.95 6.09 -1.93
C LEU A 176 -23.04 6.13 -0.83
N HIS A 177 -23.72 7.28 -0.63
CA HIS A 177 -25.00 7.31 0.07
C HIS A 177 -26.16 6.78 -0.80
N ASN A 178 -25.96 6.71 -2.13
CA ASN A 178 -26.92 6.14 -3.07
C ASN A 178 -26.70 4.63 -3.21
N GLU A 179 -27.68 3.83 -2.79
CA GLU A 179 -27.59 2.37 -2.84
C GLU A 179 -27.37 1.82 -4.25
N GLN A 180 -27.90 2.47 -5.30
CA GLN A 180 -27.69 2.05 -6.68
C GLN A 180 -26.21 2.15 -7.09
N VAL A 181 -25.50 3.17 -6.58
CA VAL A 181 -24.06 3.32 -6.81
C VAL A 181 -23.29 2.22 -6.10
N VAL A 182 -23.67 1.94 -4.84
CA VAL A 182 -23.04 0.86 -4.08
C VAL A 182 -23.26 -0.50 -4.75
N ASP A 183 -24.50 -0.78 -5.20
CA ASP A 183 -24.81 -2.03 -5.91
C ASP A 183 -23.98 -2.16 -7.20
N ALA A 184 -23.86 -1.09 -7.99
CA ALA A 184 -23.02 -1.07 -9.18
C ALA A 184 -21.53 -1.32 -8.85
N CYS A 185 -21.01 -0.76 -7.75
CA CYS A 185 -19.66 -1.06 -7.28
C CYS A 185 -19.52 -2.53 -6.84
N MET A 186 -20.54 -3.09 -6.18
CA MET A 186 -20.51 -4.51 -5.79
C MET A 186 -20.55 -5.43 -7.01
N ASP A 187 -21.26 -5.06 -8.08
CA ASP A 187 -21.27 -5.81 -9.33
C ASP A 187 -19.90 -5.77 -10.05
N VAL A 188 -19.15 -4.68 -9.95
CA VAL A 188 -17.76 -4.60 -10.41
C VAL A 188 -16.90 -5.62 -9.67
N LEU A 189 -17.05 -5.75 -8.35
CA LEU A 189 -16.29 -6.76 -7.59
C LEU A 189 -16.64 -8.18 -8.05
N ARG A 190 -17.93 -8.50 -8.23
CA ARG A 190 -18.37 -9.81 -8.74
C ARG A 190 -17.80 -10.12 -10.10
N PHE A 191 -17.79 -9.13 -11.02
CA PHE A 191 -17.22 -9.29 -12.36
C PHE A 191 -15.78 -9.82 -12.33
N TRP A 192 -14.94 -9.31 -11.44
CA TRP A 192 -13.55 -9.74 -11.32
C TRP A 192 -13.40 -11.05 -10.53
N LEU A 193 -14.23 -11.26 -9.50
CA LEU A 193 -14.25 -12.53 -8.75
C LEU A 193 -14.65 -13.71 -9.65
N ASP A 194 -15.64 -13.51 -10.52
CA ASP A 194 -16.08 -14.52 -11.52
C ASP A 194 -14.98 -14.83 -12.54
N ARG A 195 -14.01 -13.93 -12.75
CA ARG A 195 -12.82 -14.14 -13.58
C ARG A 195 -11.64 -14.76 -12.83
N GLY A 196 -11.81 -15.13 -11.56
CA GLY A 196 -10.79 -15.83 -10.79
C GLY A 196 -9.89 -14.94 -9.96
N VAL A 197 -10.18 -13.63 -9.80
CA VAL A 197 -9.48 -12.76 -8.86
C VAL A 197 -9.72 -13.26 -7.43
N ASP A 198 -8.66 -13.34 -6.62
CA ASP A 198 -8.73 -13.87 -5.27
C ASP A 198 -8.98 -12.81 -4.19
N GLY A 199 -8.90 -11.54 -4.56
CA GLY A 199 -9.15 -10.48 -3.60
C GLY A 199 -8.97 -9.09 -4.15
N PHE A 200 -9.23 -8.11 -3.26
CA PHE A 200 -9.11 -6.68 -3.59
C PHE A 200 -8.35 -5.91 -2.52
N ARG A 201 -7.53 -4.97 -2.97
CA ARG A 201 -7.13 -3.80 -2.19
C ARG A 201 -8.10 -2.67 -2.50
N LEU A 202 -8.71 -2.11 -1.48
CA LEU A 202 -9.64 -0.99 -1.62
C LEU A 202 -8.91 0.33 -1.43
N ASP A 203 -8.83 1.11 -2.49
CA ASP A 203 -8.23 2.43 -2.51
C ASP A 203 -9.02 3.40 -1.61
N VAL A 204 -8.30 4.17 -0.80
CA VAL A 204 -8.86 5.18 0.13
C VAL A 204 -10.18 4.75 0.79
N ALA A 205 -10.20 3.53 1.32
CA ALA A 205 -11.42 2.92 1.84
C ALA A 205 -12.06 3.71 3.00
N ASN A 206 -11.31 4.55 3.70
CA ASN A 206 -11.81 5.46 4.73
C ASN A 206 -12.56 6.69 4.19
N ALA A 207 -12.52 6.94 2.87
CA ALA A 207 -13.13 8.10 2.24
C ALA A 207 -14.37 7.77 1.38
N TYR A 208 -14.96 6.58 1.53
CA TYR A 208 -16.15 6.21 0.75
C TYR A 208 -17.36 7.07 1.08
N LEU A 209 -17.66 7.23 2.36
CA LEU A 209 -18.73 8.12 2.81
C LEU A 209 -18.16 9.47 3.30
N HIS A 210 -18.99 10.49 3.22
CA HIS A 210 -18.76 11.84 3.70
C HIS A 210 -19.97 12.31 4.50
N ASP A 211 -19.82 13.39 5.28
CA ASP A 211 -20.96 13.99 5.97
C ASP A 211 -21.99 14.52 4.95
N ALA A 212 -23.18 13.95 4.96
CA ALA A 212 -24.28 14.33 4.07
C ALA A 212 -24.72 15.80 4.24
N ALA A 213 -24.47 16.41 5.40
CA ALA A 213 -24.73 17.82 5.66
C ALA A 213 -23.67 18.75 5.07
N LEU A 214 -22.57 18.20 4.53
CA LEU A 214 -21.45 18.93 3.95
C LEU A 214 -20.83 19.93 4.94
N THR A 215 -20.70 19.54 6.21
CA THR A 215 -20.14 20.36 7.28
C THR A 215 -18.68 20.70 7.00
N ASP A 216 -18.26 21.92 7.31
CA ASP A 216 -16.88 22.38 7.18
C ASP A 216 -15.91 21.52 8.02
N ASN A 217 -14.76 21.15 7.46
CA ASN A 217 -13.69 20.52 8.22
C ASN A 217 -13.04 21.53 9.18
N PRO A 218 -12.80 21.15 10.44
CA PRO A 218 -12.07 22.03 11.37
C PRO A 218 -10.58 22.10 10.98
N PRO A 219 -9.90 23.21 11.32
CA PRO A 219 -8.46 23.32 11.08
C PRO A 219 -7.68 22.34 11.96
N LEU A 220 -6.52 21.87 11.45
CA LEU A 220 -5.58 21.13 12.28
C LEU A 220 -5.08 22.05 13.42
N PRO A 221 -5.08 21.61 14.71
CA PRO A 221 -4.58 22.38 15.82
C PRO A 221 -3.13 22.85 15.61
N MET A 222 -2.81 24.07 16.04
CA MET A 222 -1.49 24.68 15.80
C MET A 222 -0.33 23.88 16.38
N ASP A 223 -0.53 23.26 17.54
CA ASP A 223 0.44 22.41 18.24
C ASP A 223 0.71 21.06 17.54
N LYS A 224 -0.13 20.69 16.58
CA LYS A 224 0.01 19.47 15.78
C LYS A 224 0.58 19.73 14.38
N ARG A 225 0.81 21.00 14.00
CA ARG A 225 1.29 21.35 12.67
C ARG A 225 2.80 21.21 12.55
N SER A 226 3.25 20.51 11.52
CA SER A 226 4.65 20.44 11.11
C SER A 226 4.96 21.50 10.04
N PHE A 227 6.24 21.70 9.73
CA PHE A 227 6.64 22.55 8.60
C PHE A 227 6.08 22.03 7.26
N MET A 228 6.02 20.73 7.09
CA MET A 228 5.51 20.11 5.85
C MET A 228 4.02 20.35 5.65
N ASP A 229 3.24 20.51 6.73
CA ASP A 229 1.81 20.81 6.62
C ASP A 229 1.58 22.21 6.05
N TRP A 230 2.49 23.15 6.29
CA TRP A 230 2.44 24.49 5.67
C TRP A 230 2.78 24.47 4.17
N ALA A 231 3.61 23.52 3.75
CA ALA A 231 3.92 23.32 2.33
C ALA A 231 2.79 22.64 1.55
N HIS A 232 1.87 21.93 2.24
CA HIS A 232 0.77 21.19 1.63
C HIS A 232 -0.55 21.51 2.33
N ALA A 233 -1.25 22.52 1.84
CA ALA A 233 -2.45 23.08 2.48
C ALA A 233 -3.53 22.07 2.92
N PRO A 234 -3.82 20.97 2.20
CA PRO A 234 -4.78 19.95 2.67
C PRO A 234 -4.47 19.42 4.07
N ARG A 235 -3.20 19.27 4.42
CA ARG A 235 -2.76 18.79 5.76
C ARG A 235 -3.08 19.77 6.89
N LEU A 236 -3.53 20.99 6.60
CA LEU A 236 -3.95 21.98 7.61
C LEU A 236 -5.39 21.78 8.09
N GLN A 237 -6.11 20.81 7.57
CA GLN A 237 -7.47 20.44 7.99
C GLN A 237 -7.50 19.08 8.69
N GLN A 238 -8.46 18.92 9.61
CA GLN A 238 -8.84 17.60 10.12
C GLN A 238 -9.94 17.04 9.20
N HIS A 239 -9.62 15.98 8.46
CA HIS A 239 -10.54 15.34 7.51
C HIS A 239 -11.53 14.42 8.24
N ILE A 240 -12.47 15.03 8.96
CA ILE A 240 -13.49 14.31 9.78
C ILE A 240 -14.91 14.39 9.22
N HIS A 241 -15.11 15.20 8.17
CA HIS A 241 -16.40 15.34 7.50
C HIS A 241 -16.35 14.91 6.02
N ASP A 242 -15.18 14.91 5.38
CA ASP A 242 -14.99 14.45 4.00
C ASP A 242 -14.37 13.04 3.89
N ALA A 243 -13.96 12.46 5.03
CA ALA A 243 -13.45 11.10 5.19
C ALA A 243 -13.61 10.62 6.63
N ASN A 244 -13.27 9.37 6.90
CA ASN A 244 -13.24 8.78 8.24
C ASN A 244 -14.59 8.82 8.99
N MET A 245 -15.70 8.80 8.26
CA MET A 245 -17.05 8.78 8.83
C MET A 245 -17.33 7.42 9.49
N PRO A 246 -17.93 7.38 10.70
CA PRO A 246 -18.33 6.11 11.33
C PRO A 246 -19.24 5.27 10.44
N GLU A 247 -20.14 5.91 9.70
CA GLU A 247 -21.09 5.28 8.78
C GLU A 247 -20.38 4.55 7.63
N ASN A 248 -19.11 4.82 7.39
CA ASN A 248 -18.30 4.13 6.37
C ASN A 248 -18.18 2.62 6.63
N GLU A 249 -18.38 2.19 7.89
CA GLU A 249 -18.47 0.76 8.25
C GLU A 249 -19.52 0.04 7.40
N TRP A 250 -20.65 0.69 7.11
CA TRP A 250 -21.71 0.11 6.28
C TRP A 250 -21.18 -0.27 4.87
N ALA A 251 -20.42 0.59 4.23
CA ALA A 251 -19.81 0.27 2.93
C ALA A 251 -18.84 -0.92 3.03
N MET A 252 -18.06 -0.99 4.11
CA MET A 252 -17.16 -2.12 4.35
C MET A 252 -17.92 -3.45 4.52
N ARG A 253 -19.07 -3.42 5.21
CA ARG A 253 -19.96 -4.59 5.33
C ARG A 253 -20.54 -5.03 3.98
N ARG A 254 -20.87 -4.09 3.09
CA ARG A 254 -21.36 -4.40 1.73
C ARG A 254 -20.28 -5.12 0.91
N VAL A 255 -19.05 -4.63 0.93
CA VAL A 255 -17.91 -5.32 0.31
C VAL A 255 -17.74 -6.70 0.89
N ARG A 256 -17.68 -6.83 2.24
CA ARG A 256 -17.50 -8.11 2.90
C ARG A 256 -18.56 -9.14 2.52
N LYS A 257 -19.82 -8.71 2.39
CA LYS A 257 -20.90 -9.58 1.96
C LYS A 257 -20.66 -10.16 0.57
N VAL A 258 -20.13 -9.37 -0.38
CA VAL A 258 -19.77 -9.86 -1.71
C VAL A 258 -18.60 -10.84 -1.63
N MET A 259 -17.57 -10.54 -0.85
CA MET A 259 -16.44 -11.46 -0.68
C MET A 259 -16.87 -12.80 -0.11
N ASP A 260 -17.87 -12.81 0.78
CA ASP A 260 -18.40 -14.02 1.40
C ASP A 260 -19.31 -14.87 0.48
N GLU A 261 -19.66 -14.37 -0.72
CA GLU A 261 -20.32 -15.13 -1.77
C GLU A 261 -19.35 -16.14 -2.43
N TYR A 262 -18.04 -16.00 -2.22
CA TYR A 262 -16.98 -16.80 -2.82
C TYR A 262 -16.07 -17.40 -1.75
N ASP A 263 -15.48 -18.55 -2.04
CA ASP A 263 -14.53 -19.21 -1.14
C ASP A 263 -13.14 -18.57 -1.21
N GLU A 264 -12.46 -18.48 -0.06
CA GLU A 264 -11.05 -18.06 0.03
C GLU A 264 -10.75 -16.69 -0.59
N ARG A 265 -11.61 -15.70 -0.40
CA ARG A 265 -11.39 -14.34 -0.90
C ARG A 265 -10.91 -13.39 0.19
N LEU A 266 -10.15 -12.40 -0.22
CA LEU A 266 -9.58 -11.35 0.64
C LEU A 266 -10.00 -9.96 0.15
N ALA A 267 -10.51 -9.11 1.04
CA ALA A 267 -10.54 -7.67 0.82
C ALA A 267 -9.81 -6.98 1.97
N PHE A 268 -8.87 -6.10 1.62
CA PHE A 268 -8.18 -5.26 2.59
C PHE A 268 -8.25 -3.79 2.17
N GLY A 269 -8.41 -2.92 3.16
CA GLY A 269 -8.56 -1.48 2.95
C GLY A 269 -7.25 -0.73 3.16
N GLU A 270 -7.11 0.36 2.43
CA GLU A 270 -6.17 1.42 2.73
C GLU A 270 -6.87 2.45 3.62
N PHE A 271 -6.28 2.76 4.78
CA PHE A 271 -6.85 3.68 5.76
C PHE A 271 -5.82 4.74 6.13
N SER A 272 -6.12 5.99 5.77
CA SER A 272 -5.26 7.14 6.04
C SER A 272 -5.84 8.03 7.14
N GLU A 273 -5.05 8.99 7.62
CA GLU A 273 -5.41 10.14 8.45
C GLU A 273 -5.85 9.84 9.89
N ARG A 274 -6.65 8.79 10.13
CA ARG A 274 -7.22 8.46 11.44
C ARG A 274 -7.09 6.97 11.76
N PRO A 275 -5.89 6.51 12.16
CA PRO A 275 -5.64 5.09 12.43
C PRO A 275 -6.55 4.50 13.53
N GLU A 276 -7.07 5.32 14.45
CA GLU A 276 -8.03 4.89 15.46
C GLU A 276 -9.36 4.38 14.89
N MET A 277 -9.71 4.77 13.64
CA MET A 277 -10.91 4.26 12.95
C MET A 277 -10.72 2.87 12.36
N PHE A 278 -9.50 2.36 12.33
CA PHE A 278 -9.16 1.09 11.69
C PHE A 278 -10.03 -0.07 12.18
N GLY A 279 -10.17 -0.22 13.49
CA GLY A 279 -10.99 -1.27 14.08
C GLY A 279 -12.49 -1.15 13.79
N LEU A 280 -12.97 0.01 13.37
CA LEU A 280 -14.35 0.20 12.93
C LEU A 280 -14.58 -0.37 11.53
N TYR A 281 -13.58 -0.30 10.66
CA TYR A 281 -13.72 -0.66 9.24
C TYR A 281 -13.26 -2.07 8.92
N ALA A 282 -12.34 -2.63 9.70
CA ALA A 282 -11.74 -3.93 9.44
C ALA A 282 -11.74 -4.85 10.68
N GLY A 283 -11.60 -6.15 10.44
CA GLY A 283 -11.60 -7.19 11.47
C GLY A 283 -12.99 -7.79 11.72
N GLY A 284 -13.03 -8.89 12.45
CA GLY A 284 -14.25 -9.64 12.73
C GLY A 284 -14.83 -10.34 11.50
N LEU A 285 -16.13 -10.69 11.59
CA LEU A 285 -16.81 -11.51 10.58
C LEU A 285 -17.60 -10.72 9.53
N GLU A 286 -17.86 -9.45 9.77
CA GLU A 286 -18.79 -8.65 8.95
C GLU A 286 -18.15 -7.43 8.27
N ARG A 287 -17.00 -6.97 8.79
CA ARG A 287 -16.21 -5.86 8.23
C ARG A 287 -15.17 -6.38 7.25
N LEU A 288 -14.38 -5.51 6.63
CA LEU A 288 -13.26 -5.96 5.79
C LEU A 288 -12.40 -6.96 6.55
N HIS A 289 -11.79 -7.89 5.85
CA HIS A 289 -10.93 -8.89 6.48
C HIS A 289 -9.79 -8.23 7.25
N THR A 290 -9.17 -7.22 6.65
CA THR A 290 -8.02 -6.51 7.18
C THR A 290 -7.80 -5.19 6.43
N GLY A 291 -6.68 -4.54 6.68
CA GLY A 291 -6.20 -3.34 6.01
C GLY A 291 -4.84 -2.93 6.55
N TYR A 292 -4.35 -1.82 6.06
CA TYR A 292 -3.15 -1.15 6.56
C TYR A 292 -3.43 0.33 6.80
N THR A 293 -2.63 0.91 7.69
CA THR A 293 -2.62 2.32 8.01
C THR A 293 -1.30 2.94 7.58
N PHE A 294 -1.20 4.25 7.63
CA PHE A 294 -0.01 4.98 7.18
C PHE A 294 1.04 5.17 8.27
N ASP A 295 0.86 4.60 9.46
CA ASP A 295 1.78 4.78 10.59
C ASP A 295 3.24 4.48 10.25
N PHE A 296 3.53 3.38 9.52
CA PHE A 296 4.89 3.06 9.09
C PHE A 296 5.27 3.69 7.74
N LEU A 297 4.30 4.11 6.96
CA LEU A 297 4.52 4.66 5.62
C LEU A 297 4.94 6.12 5.66
N GLU A 298 4.35 6.92 6.56
CA GLU A 298 4.61 8.35 6.66
C GLU A 298 5.64 8.71 7.74
N ASP A 299 5.99 7.79 8.64
CA ASP A 299 6.97 8.05 9.69
C ASP A 299 8.41 8.00 9.14
N TRP A 300 9.16 9.06 9.37
CA TRP A 300 10.56 9.19 9.00
C TRP A 300 11.51 8.69 10.09
N SER A 301 10.96 8.26 11.22
CA SER A 301 11.72 7.73 12.35
C SER A 301 11.76 6.20 12.32
N PHE A 302 12.95 5.64 12.17
CA PHE A 302 13.17 4.19 12.29
C PHE A 302 13.60 3.86 13.72
N GLU A 303 12.67 4.06 14.67
CA GLU A 303 12.95 3.95 16.10
C GLU A 303 11.94 3.05 16.82
N PRO A 304 12.36 2.33 17.89
CA PRO A 304 11.50 1.40 18.63
C PRO A 304 10.15 1.97 19.10
N PRO A 305 10.05 3.25 19.55
CA PRO A 305 8.77 3.81 19.99
C PRO A 305 7.69 3.81 18.92
N VAL A 306 8.03 3.97 17.63
CA VAL A 306 7.07 3.94 16.51
C VAL A 306 6.40 2.56 16.44
N PHE A 307 7.21 1.50 16.43
CA PHE A 307 6.73 0.12 16.35
C PHE A 307 5.96 -0.28 17.60
N ARG A 308 6.41 0.11 18.80
CA ARG A 308 5.70 -0.14 20.05
C ARG A 308 4.34 0.55 20.07
N ALA A 309 4.29 1.83 19.69
CA ALA A 309 3.03 2.58 19.66
C ALA A 309 2.00 1.92 18.77
N TYR A 310 2.39 1.45 17.58
CA TYR A 310 1.50 0.76 16.66
C TYR A 310 0.90 -0.52 17.29
N TYR A 311 1.73 -1.38 17.88
CA TYR A 311 1.27 -2.65 18.41
C TYR A 311 0.58 -2.52 19.78
N GLU A 312 1.08 -1.68 20.67
CA GLU A 312 0.56 -1.56 22.04
C GLU A 312 -0.64 -0.63 22.14
N LYS A 313 -0.63 0.49 21.39
CA LYS A 313 -1.67 1.52 21.49
C LYS A 313 -2.76 1.35 20.45
N LEU A 314 -2.41 1.00 19.21
CA LEU A 314 -3.38 0.87 18.13
C LEU A 314 -3.95 -0.55 18.05
N LEU A 315 -3.11 -1.58 17.98
CA LEU A 315 -3.58 -2.93 17.69
C LEU A 315 -3.98 -3.74 18.93
N ALA A 316 -3.37 -3.54 20.08
CA ALA A 316 -3.71 -4.33 21.28
C ALA A 316 -5.19 -4.23 21.68
N PRO A 317 -5.87 -3.07 21.57
CA PRO A 317 -7.31 -2.98 21.80
C PRO A 317 -8.17 -3.68 20.74
N LEU A 318 -7.61 -4.06 19.58
CA LEU A 318 -8.32 -4.63 18.43
C LEU A 318 -8.02 -6.13 18.30
N ALA A 319 -8.45 -6.92 19.30
CA ALA A 319 -8.10 -8.35 19.41
C ALA A 319 -8.44 -9.18 18.16
N ASP A 320 -9.56 -8.86 17.49
CA ASP A 320 -10.05 -9.57 16.30
C ASP A 320 -9.38 -9.12 14.98
N LEU A 321 -8.51 -8.11 15.04
CA LEU A 321 -7.84 -7.59 13.87
C LEU A 321 -6.47 -8.25 13.66
N PHE A 322 -6.27 -8.80 12.47
CA PHE A 322 -4.96 -9.22 11.98
C PHE A 322 -4.55 -8.24 10.88
N PRO A 323 -3.64 -7.27 11.14
CA PRO A 323 -3.37 -6.17 10.21
C PRO A 323 -2.61 -6.61 8.96
N CYS A 324 -2.61 -5.79 7.92
CA CYS A 324 -1.52 -5.78 6.96
C CYS A 324 -0.41 -4.86 7.47
N VAL A 325 0.85 -5.24 7.20
CA VAL A 325 2.04 -4.47 7.58
C VAL A 325 2.87 -4.20 6.34
N THR A 326 3.22 -2.95 6.14
CA THR A 326 4.02 -2.51 5.00
C THR A 326 4.93 -1.34 5.39
N PHE A 327 6.11 -1.26 4.79
CA PHE A 327 7.04 -0.15 4.95
C PHE A 327 7.14 0.71 3.70
N SER A 328 6.59 0.24 2.57
CA SER A 328 6.56 0.97 1.31
C SER A 328 5.36 0.61 0.46
N ASN A 329 4.98 1.51 -0.41
CA ASN A 329 4.04 1.32 -1.51
C ASN A 329 4.40 2.29 -2.65
N HIS A 330 3.53 2.40 -3.64
CA HIS A 330 3.72 3.28 -4.80
C HIS A 330 3.41 4.76 -4.53
N ASP A 331 3.07 5.14 -3.30
CA ASP A 331 2.72 6.51 -2.92
C ASP A 331 3.71 7.16 -1.94
N ILE A 332 4.65 6.36 -1.40
CA ILE A 332 5.50 6.81 -0.29
C ILE A 332 6.98 6.62 -0.64
N VAL A 333 7.80 7.58 -0.21
CA VAL A 333 9.26 7.52 -0.31
C VAL A 333 9.80 6.19 0.22
N ARG A 334 10.66 5.54 -0.57
CA ARG A 334 11.21 4.22 -0.26
C ARG A 334 11.92 4.17 1.09
N PRO A 335 11.77 3.09 1.88
CA PRO A 335 12.28 2.99 3.27
C PRO A 335 13.78 3.24 3.39
N VAL A 336 14.58 2.73 2.44
CA VAL A 336 16.04 2.90 2.45
C VAL A 336 16.44 4.38 2.44
N THR A 337 15.73 5.21 1.70
CA THR A 337 15.93 6.66 1.67
C THR A 337 15.31 7.34 2.88
N ARG A 338 14.05 6.99 3.20
CA ARG A 338 13.31 7.62 4.30
C ARG A 338 13.99 7.43 5.66
N TRP A 339 14.55 6.23 5.91
CA TRP A 339 15.15 5.87 7.21
C TRP A 339 16.69 5.91 7.22
N GLY A 340 17.33 5.81 6.08
CA GLY A 340 18.80 5.72 5.98
C GLY A 340 19.46 6.93 5.38
N GLY A 341 18.77 7.53 4.45
CA GLY A 341 19.33 8.54 3.56
C GLY A 341 20.33 7.95 2.55
N GLY A 342 20.57 8.69 1.48
CA GLY A 342 21.53 8.33 0.44
C GLY A 342 21.03 7.33 -0.61
N GLN A 343 21.96 6.88 -1.45
CA GLN A 343 21.68 6.09 -2.66
C GLN A 343 21.70 4.57 -2.45
N GLY A 344 21.51 4.13 -1.22
CA GLY A 344 21.40 2.71 -0.88
C GLY A 344 22.22 2.35 0.35
N ASP A 345 21.58 1.61 1.24
CA ASP A 345 22.13 1.06 2.47
C ASP A 345 21.65 -0.37 2.61
N ASP A 346 22.46 -1.32 2.18
CA ASP A 346 22.10 -2.74 2.20
C ASP A 346 21.88 -3.27 3.60
N GLY A 347 22.60 -2.74 4.60
CA GLY A 347 22.41 -3.10 6.01
C GLY A 347 21.02 -2.71 6.49
N LEU A 348 20.60 -1.47 6.19
CA LEU A 348 19.25 -1.00 6.52
C LEU A 348 18.18 -1.78 5.74
N ALA A 349 18.38 -2.00 4.43
CA ALA A 349 17.43 -2.76 3.61
C ALA A 349 17.20 -4.16 4.19
N LYS A 350 18.26 -4.87 4.53
CA LYS A 350 18.21 -6.22 5.11
C LYS A 350 17.54 -6.21 6.49
N LEU A 351 17.89 -5.24 7.34
CA LEU A 351 17.27 -5.09 8.66
C LEU A 351 15.77 -4.80 8.54
N ALA A 352 15.37 -3.86 7.67
CA ALA A 352 13.98 -3.50 7.45
C ALA A 352 13.18 -4.70 6.94
N LEU A 353 13.68 -5.46 5.95
CA LEU A 353 13.04 -6.69 5.47
C LEU A 353 12.90 -7.74 6.58
N THR A 354 13.95 -7.93 7.40
CA THR A 354 13.89 -8.87 8.52
C THR A 354 12.84 -8.45 9.55
N LEU A 355 12.80 -7.16 9.88
CA LEU A 355 11.79 -6.61 10.79
C LEU A 355 10.39 -6.75 10.21
N LEU A 356 10.18 -6.39 8.93
CA LEU A 356 8.89 -6.48 8.25
C LEU A 356 8.29 -7.90 8.36
N VAL A 357 9.08 -8.93 8.09
CA VAL A 357 8.61 -10.32 8.17
C VAL A 357 8.48 -10.84 9.60
N ALA A 358 9.19 -10.24 10.57
CA ALA A 358 9.10 -10.63 11.98
C ALA A 358 7.88 -10.01 12.68
N LEU A 359 7.38 -8.89 12.22
CA LEU A 359 6.21 -8.21 12.78
C LEU A 359 4.92 -9.04 12.58
N ARG A 360 3.93 -8.81 13.45
CA ARG A 360 2.61 -9.47 13.37
C ARG A 360 1.77 -8.78 12.30
N GLY A 361 1.38 -9.53 11.27
CA GLY A 361 0.49 -9.04 10.21
C GLY A 361 0.70 -9.82 8.90
N THR A 362 -0.16 -9.55 7.92
CA THR A 362 0.04 -9.91 6.52
C THR A 362 1.05 -8.93 5.94
N VAL A 363 2.14 -9.43 5.39
CA VAL A 363 3.21 -8.59 4.84
C VAL A 363 2.81 -8.10 3.45
N LEU A 364 2.86 -6.79 3.22
CA LEU A 364 2.79 -6.19 1.89
C LEU A 364 4.19 -5.68 1.54
N MET A 365 4.78 -6.20 0.49
CA MET A 365 6.12 -5.84 0.00
C MET A 365 6.00 -5.18 -1.37
N PHE A 366 6.45 -3.95 -1.51
CA PHE A 366 6.40 -3.23 -2.78
C PHE A 366 7.59 -3.60 -3.68
N GLN A 367 7.36 -3.71 -4.99
CA GLN A 367 8.40 -4.00 -5.98
C GLN A 367 9.64 -3.12 -5.80
N GLY A 368 10.83 -3.75 -5.84
CA GLY A 368 12.13 -3.11 -5.64
C GLY A 368 12.56 -3.01 -4.18
N GLU A 369 11.68 -3.30 -3.21
CA GLU A 369 12.04 -3.37 -1.80
C GLU A 369 12.98 -4.56 -1.56
N GLU A 370 12.74 -5.68 -2.23
CA GLU A 370 13.59 -6.87 -2.23
C GLU A 370 14.99 -6.65 -2.82
N LEU A 371 15.16 -5.56 -3.58
CA LEU A 371 16.45 -5.14 -4.15
C LEU A 371 17.13 -4.05 -3.31
N GLY A 372 16.44 -3.53 -2.28
CA GLY A 372 16.90 -2.39 -1.51
C GLY A 372 17.01 -1.11 -2.36
N LEU A 373 16.09 -0.90 -3.30
CA LEU A 373 16.09 0.29 -4.14
C LEU A 373 15.83 1.54 -3.30
N PRO A 374 16.69 2.57 -3.38
CA PRO A 374 16.40 3.88 -2.79
C PRO A 374 15.40 4.67 -3.63
N GLU A 375 14.90 5.77 -3.08
CA GLU A 375 14.12 6.77 -3.81
C GLU A 375 14.95 7.42 -4.91
N VAL A 376 14.32 7.74 -6.03
CA VAL A 376 14.97 8.52 -7.10
C VAL A 376 14.65 10.00 -6.93
N ASP A 377 15.68 10.81 -6.81
CA ASP A 377 15.54 12.27 -6.75
C ASP A 377 15.41 12.86 -8.17
N LEU A 378 14.16 12.94 -8.66
CA LEU A 378 13.86 13.37 -10.02
C LEU A 378 14.08 14.87 -10.22
N GLU A 379 14.52 15.23 -11.43
CA GLU A 379 14.54 16.62 -11.90
C GLU A 379 13.13 17.08 -12.29
N ARG A 380 12.88 18.39 -12.24
CA ARG A 380 11.56 18.97 -12.59
C ARG A 380 10.99 18.49 -13.94
N LYS A 381 11.86 18.29 -14.94
CA LYS A 381 11.46 17.84 -16.28
C LYS A 381 10.93 16.40 -16.34
N ASP A 382 11.34 15.57 -15.38
CA ASP A 382 11.01 14.13 -15.33
C ASP A 382 9.79 13.85 -14.43
N ILE A 383 9.35 14.84 -13.66
CA ILE A 383 8.17 14.72 -12.80
C ILE A 383 6.91 14.64 -13.65
N LYS A 384 6.10 13.62 -13.39
CA LYS A 384 4.81 13.34 -14.01
C LYS A 384 3.66 13.42 -13.01
N ASP A 385 3.94 13.14 -11.71
CA ASP A 385 2.94 13.16 -10.65
C ASP A 385 2.34 14.56 -10.47
N PRO A 386 0.99 14.69 -10.49
CA PRO A 386 0.30 15.97 -10.29
C PRO A 386 0.70 16.72 -9.01
N VAL A 387 0.94 15.99 -7.92
CA VAL A 387 1.38 16.59 -6.64
C VAL A 387 2.78 17.18 -6.81
N GLY A 388 3.70 16.43 -7.41
CA GLY A 388 5.05 16.91 -7.69
C GLY A 388 5.05 18.09 -8.65
N ASP A 389 4.19 18.05 -9.68
CA ASP A 389 4.05 19.17 -10.63
C ASP A 389 3.59 20.46 -9.96
N LEU A 390 2.64 20.35 -9.02
CA LEU A 390 2.05 21.52 -8.34
C LEU A 390 2.97 22.13 -7.27
N TYR A 391 3.67 21.28 -6.49
CA TYR A 391 4.36 21.70 -5.27
C TYR A 391 5.91 21.72 -5.38
N PHE A 392 6.47 21.42 -6.56
CA PHE A 392 7.93 21.46 -6.76
C PHE A 392 8.52 22.84 -6.40
N PRO A 393 9.68 22.90 -5.74
CA PRO A 393 10.59 21.79 -5.35
C PRO A 393 10.33 21.21 -3.95
N TRP A 394 9.35 21.73 -3.21
CA TRP A 394 9.12 21.40 -1.81
C TRP A 394 8.55 19.98 -1.61
N VAL A 395 7.63 19.59 -2.50
CA VAL A 395 7.10 18.24 -2.58
C VAL A 395 7.33 17.75 -4.01
N LYS A 396 8.07 16.66 -4.17
CA LYS A 396 8.41 16.12 -5.50
C LYS A 396 7.40 15.08 -6.01
N GLY A 397 6.35 14.83 -5.23
CA GLY A 397 5.35 13.82 -5.55
C GLY A 397 5.84 12.39 -5.32
N ARG A 398 5.25 11.45 -6.03
CA ARG A 398 5.39 10.01 -5.81
C ARG A 398 6.26 9.31 -6.87
N ASP A 399 6.70 10.00 -7.91
CA ASP A 399 7.39 9.39 -9.05
C ASP A 399 8.73 8.74 -8.67
N GLY A 400 9.39 9.23 -7.64
CA GLY A 400 10.69 8.71 -7.19
C GLY A 400 10.64 7.25 -6.75
N CYS A 401 9.54 6.81 -6.11
CA CYS A 401 9.34 5.42 -5.74
C CYS A 401 8.76 4.55 -6.88
N ARG A 402 8.22 5.21 -7.93
CA ARG A 402 7.54 4.57 -9.08
C ARG A 402 8.45 4.27 -10.26
N THR A 403 9.74 4.57 -10.16
CA THR A 403 10.71 4.30 -11.24
C THR A 403 10.74 2.83 -11.61
N PRO A 404 11.00 2.49 -12.90
CA PRO A 404 10.93 1.12 -13.39
C PRO A 404 11.88 0.14 -12.70
N MET A 405 11.45 -1.12 -12.61
CA MET A 405 12.26 -2.23 -12.09
C MET A 405 13.49 -2.48 -12.95
N PRO A 406 14.69 -2.54 -12.34
CA PRO A 406 15.92 -2.89 -13.04
C PRO A 406 16.08 -4.43 -13.07
N TRP A 407 15.84 -5.03 -14.24
CA TRP A 407 15.97 -6.48 -14.42
C TRP A 407 17.39 -6.89 -14.80
N GLU A 408 18.04 -6.09 -15.65
CA GLU A 408 19.33 -6.41 -16.26
C GLU A 408 20.28 -5.20 -16.21
N SER A 409 21.39 -5.30 -15.53
CA SER A 409 22.35 -4.19 -15.35
C SER A 409 22.92 -3.67 -16.66
N GLY A 410 23.19 -4.56 -17.62
CA GLY A 410 23.74 -4.25 -18.94
C GLY A 410 22.71 -4.17 -20.07
N GLY A 411 21.44 -4.40 -19.79
CA GLY A 411 20.37 -4.37 -20.78
C GLY A 411 19.95 -2.94 -21.18
N ALA A 412 19.32 -2.83 -22.35
CA ALA A 412 18.65 -1.59 -22.74
C ALA A 412 17.65 -1.21 -21.65
N GLU A 413 17.65 0.05 -21.23
CA GLU A 413 16.81 0.57 -20.15
C GLU A 413 16.65 -0.40 -18.95
N ALA A 414 17.79 -0.93 -18.48
CA ALA A 414 17.90 -1.90 -17.38
C ALA A 414 17.03 -3.16 -17.58
N GLY A 415 16.77 -3.57 -18.81
CA GLY A 415 15.90 -4.70 -19.13
C GLY A 415 14.42 -4.45 -18.85
N PHE A 416 14.01 -3.22 -18.53
CA PHE A 416 12.61 -2.86 -18.34
C PHE A 416 11.86 -2.74 -19.68
N THR A 417 12.44 -2.02 -20.65
CA THR A 417 11.84 -1.77 -21.98
C THR A 417 12.91 -1.79 -23.06
N ILE A 418 12.50 -1.95 -24.31
CA ILE A 418 13.32 -1.69 -25.50
C ILE A 418 13.09 -0.28 -26.06
N GLY A 419 12.10 0.43 -25.55
CA GLY A 419 11.76 1.82 -25.88
C GLY A 419 12.34 2.83 -24.87
N THR A 420 11.71 3.99 -24.74
CA THR A 420 12.04 4.98 -23.71
C THR A 420 11.14 4.78 -22.51
N PRO A 421 11.66 4.52 -21.30
CA PRO A 421 10.83 4.32 -20.12
C PRO A 421 10.09 5.61 -19.73
N TRP A 422 8.90 5.48 -19.18
CA TRP A 422 8.06 6.61 -18.79
C TRP A 422 8.66 7.47 -17.64
N LEU A 423 9.52 6.86 -16.81
CA LEU A 423 10.39 7.51 -15.81
C LEU A 423 11.83 7.01 -15.96
N PRO A 424 12.84 7.83 -15.62
CA PRO A 424 14.23 7.46 -15.76
C PRO A 424 14.65 6.33 -14.81
N ILE A 425 15.64 5.54 -15.23
CA ILE A 425 16.27 4.48 -14.42
C ILE A 425 17.71 4.89 -14.15
N PRO A 426 18.05 5.39 -12.96
CA PRO A 426 19.39 5.84 -12.65
C PRO A 426 20.42 4.69 -12.55
N ASP A 427 21.69 5.01 -12.75
CA ASP A 427 22.77 4.00 -12.73
C ASP A 427 22.86 3.24 -11.39
N TYR A 428 22.59 3.89 -10.27
CA TYR A 428 22.60 3.21 -8.96
C TYR A 428 21.44 2.22 -8.80
N HIS A 429 20.32 2.34 -9.55
CA HIS A 429 19.31 1.28 -9.68
C HIS A 429 19.80 0.16 -10.60
N ARG A 430 20.45 0.48 -11.73
CA ARG A 430 21.05 -0.52 -12.64
C ARG A 430 22.08 -1.40 -11.91
N MET A 431 22.90 -0.81 -11.03
CA MET A 431 23.85 -1.57 -10.20
C MET A 431 23.17 -2.52 -9.21
N ARG A 432 21.90 -2.30 -8.90
CA ARG A 432 21.06 -3.14 -8.03
C ARG A 432 20.12 -4.06 -8.80
N ALA A 433 20.32 -4.20 -10.11
CA ALA A 433 19.45 -4.99 -10.96
C ALA A 433 19.35 -6.46 -10.50
N VAL A 434 18.24 -7.09 -10.84
CA VAL A 434 17.94 -8.48 -10.46
C VAL A 434 19.05 -9.43 -10.91
N ASP A 435 19.56 -9.29 -12.14
CA ASP A 435 20.61 -10.15 -12.70
C ASP A 435 21.95 -10.04 -11.95
N VAL A 436 22.23 -8.91 -11.33
CA VAL A 436 23.42 -8.70 -10.47
C VAL A 436 23.19 -9.40 -9.13
N GLN A 437 22.08 -9.08 -8.47
CA GLN A 437 21.82 -9.56 -7.11
C GLN A 437 21.54 -11.08 -7.04
N GLN A 438 21.03 -11.68 -8.10
CA GLN A 438 20.84 -13.14 -8.16
C GLN A 438 22.15 -13.94 -8.11
N LYS A 439 23.27 -13.33 -8.47
CA LYS A 439 24.62 -13.96 -8.48
C LYS A 439 25.37 -13.76 -7.16
N ASP A 440 24.87 -12.92 -6.27
CA ASP A 440 25.49 -12.58 -5.00
C ASP A 440 24.65 -13.08 -3.82
N GLU A 441 25.15 -14.11 -3.12
CA GLU A 441 24.50 -14.66 -1.92
C GLU A 441 24.43 -13.66 -0.75
N GLY A 442 25.27 -12.63 -0.77
CA GLY A 442 25.28 -11.52 0.18
C GLY A 442 24.30 -10.40 -0.18
N SER A 443 23.64 -10.43 -1.34
CA SER A 443 22.75 -9.36 -1.82
C SER A 443 21.50 -9.17 -0.94
N VAL A 444 20.83 -8.03 -1.14
CA VAL A 444 19.52 -7.77 -0.51
C VAL A 444 18.48 -8.76 -1.03
N LEU A 445 18.49 -9.10 -2.32
CA LEU A 445 17.58 -10.08 -2.92
C LEU A 445 17.73 -11.48 -2.31
N ALA A 446 18.99 -11.94 -2.13
CA ALA A 446 19.24 -13.22 -1.47
C ALA A 446 18.75 -13.21 -0.02
N HIS A 447 18.92 -12.08 0.67
CA HIS A 447 18.42 -11.88 2.03
C HIS A 447 16.87 -11.87 2.07
N ALA A 448 16.21 -11.16 1.15
CA ALA A 448 14.75 -11.14 1.03
C ALA A 448 14.16 -12.56 0.91
N LYS A 449 14.75 -13.40 0.05
CA LYS A 449 14.35 -14.81 -0.08
C LYS A 449 14.50 -15.57 1.24
N LYS A 450 15.62 -15.37 1.95
CA LYS A 450 15.89 -16.03 3.24
C LYS A 450 14.88 -15.63 4.31
N VAL A 451 14.53 -14.36 4.44
CA VAL A 451 13.60 -13.90 5.48
C VAL A 451 12.14 -14.29 5.17
N VAL A 452 11.74 -14.32 3.89
CA VAL A 452 10.43 -14.86 3.51
C VAL A 452 10.35 -16.36 3.80
N ALA A 453 11.40 -17.12 3.49
CA ALA A 453 11.48 -18.54 3.83
C ALA A 453 11.44 -18.77 5.35
N LEU A 454 12.14 -17.94 6.13
CA LEU A 454 12.11 -17.97 7.60
C LEU A 454 10.68 -17.79 8.11
N ARG A 455 9.93 -16.79 7.61
CA ARG A 455 8.54 -16.57 7.99
C ARG A 455 7.66 -17.78 7.72
N LYS A 456 7.86 -18.42 6.57
CA LYS A 456 7.09 -19.62 6.17
C LYS A 456 7.40 -20.83 7.04
N ALA A 457 8.65 -20.96 7.49
CA ALA A 457 9.11 -22.06 8.33
C ALA A 457 8.62 -21.96 9.80
N HIS A 458 8.26 -20.75 10.26
CA HIS A 458 7.91 -20.49 11.65
C HIS A 458 6.45 -20.05 11.81
N PRO A 459 5.53 -20.92 12.26
CA PRO A 459 4.13 -20.57 12.52
C PRO A 459 3.97 -19.35 13.44
N ALA A 460 4.85 -19.18 14.44
CA ALA A 460 4.85 -18.00 15.29
C ALA A 460 5.03 -16.70 14.52
N LEU A 461 5.88 -16.65 13.50
CA LEU A 461 6.06 -15.46 12.64
C LEU A 461 4.85 -15.22 11.73
N LYS A 462 4.17 -16.29 11.28
CA LYS A 462 3.00 -16.16 10.42
C LYS A 462 1.80 -15.59 11.17
N THR A 463 1.29 -16.35 12.15
CA THR A 463 -0.01 -16.08 12.79
C THR A 463 0.08 -15.88 14.29
N GLY A 464 1.27 -16.02 14.88
CA GLY A 464 1.48 -15.90 16.33
C GLY A 464 1.13 -14.50 16.87
N THR A 465 0.86 -14.45 18.16
CA THR A 465 0.74 -13.20 18.90
C THR A 465 2.06 -12.44 18.92
N MET A 466 2.03 -11.17 19.29
CA MET A 466 3.21 -10.34 19.47
C MET A 466 3.09 -9.60 20.81
N SER A 467 4.18 -9.61 21.59
CA SER A 467 4.27 -8.87 22.85
C SER A 467 5.62 -8.16 22.91
N CYS A 468 5.59 -6.84 23.05
CA CYS A 468 6.80 -6.03 23.19
C CYS A 468 7.47 -6.29 24.55
N LEU A 469 8.79 -6.19 24.59
CA LEU A 469 9.60 -6.34 25.79
C LEU A 469 10.34 -5.03 26.08
N ASP A 470 10.64 -4.80 27.36
CA ASP A 470 11.50 -3.69 27.76
C ASP A 470 12.92 -3.89 27.23
N ALA A 471 13.52 -2.82 26.71
CA ALA A 471 14.84 -2.82 26.13
C ALA A 471 15.45 -1.41 26.19
N GLU A 472 16.74 -1.28 25.89
CA GLU A 472 17.41 0.01 25.70
C GLU A 472 16.71 0.84 24.60
N GLU A 473 16.87 2.17 24.66
CA GLU A 473 16.14 3.12 23.79
C GLU A 473 16.18 2.79 22.29
N LYS A 474 17.31 2.27 21.80
CA LYS A 474 17.50 1.93 20.36
C LYS A 474 17.19 0.49 20.02
N VAL A 475 16.84 -0.34 21.00
CA VAL A 475 16.54 -1.76 20.81
C VAL A 475 15.04 -2.01 20.79
N LEU A 476 14.55 -2.58 19.70
CA LEU A 476 13.21 -3.13 19.61
C LEU A 476 13.27 -4.63 19.94
N ALA A 477 12.67 -5.02 21.05
CA ALA A 477 12.56 -6.42 21.45
C ALA A 477 11.09 -6.83 21.61
N PHE A 478 10.73 -7.99 21.09
CA PHE A 478 9.38 -8.55 21.22
C PHE A 478 9.39 -10.07 21.08
N THR A 479 8.37 -10.71 21.61
CA THR A 479 8.13 -12.13 21.38
C THR A 479 7.05 -12.35 20.35
N ARG A 480 7.18 -13.45 19.61
CA ARG A 480 6.16 -14.01 18.73
C ARG A 480 5.82 -15.40 19.24
N GLU A 481 4.52 -15.71 19.47
CA GLU A 481 4.11 -16.98 20.04
C GLU A 481 2.91 -17.56 19.30
N GLY A 482 3.04 -18.78 18.78
CA GLY A 482 1.99 -19.46 18.03
C GLY A 482 2.47 -20.77 17.41
N GLY A 483 1.54 -21.67 17.08
CA GLY A 483 1.87 -22.94 16.46
C GLY A 483 2.75 -23.87 17.33
N GLY A 484 2.73 -23.70 18.64
CA GLY A 484 3.54 -24.51 19.58
C GLY A 484 5.00 -24.03 19.70
N GLU A 485 5.35 -22.87 19.16
CA GLU A 485 6.68 -22.27 19.29
C GLU A 485 6.60 -20.84 19.85
N LYS A 486 7.69 -20.41 20.46
CA LYS A 486 7.92 -19.04 20.90
C LYS A 486 9.26 -18.56 20.39
N LEU A 487 9.26 -17.38 19.78
CA LEU A 487 10.45 -16.72 19.24
C LEU A 487 10.65 -15.39 19.95
N LEU A 488 11.89 -15.06 20.26
CA LEU A 488 12.35 -13.76 20.73
C LEU A 488 13.02 -13.04 19.56
N CYS A 489 12.52 -11.87 19.20
CA CYS A 489 13.04 -11.01 18.16
C CYS A 489 13.70 -9.79 18.81
N VAL A 490 14.96 -9.52 18.50
CA VAL A 490 15.72 -8.41 19.09
C VAL A 490 16.45 -7.67 17.97
N PHE A 491 16.20 -6.36 17.83
CA PHE A 491 16.73 -5.53 16.75
C PHE A 491 17.29 -4.21 17.29
N ASN A 492 18.53 -3.89 16.96
CA ASN A 492 19.11 -2.57 17.13
C ASN A 492 18.78 -1.72 15.90
N LEU A 493 17.84 -0.80 16.03
CA LEU A 493 17.42 0.12 14.96
C LEU A 493 18.33 1.36 14.87
N GLY A 494 19.19 1.56 15.87
CA GLY A 494 20.08 2.71 15.97
C GLY A 494 21.31 2.65 15.07
N LYS A 495 22.08 3.74 15.10
CA LYS A 495 23.35 3.93 14.39
C LYS A 495 24.58 3.68 15.30
N GLU A 496 24.36 3.27 16.53
CA GLU A 496 25.37 2.95 17.54
C GLU A 496 25.19 1.51 18.02
N ALA A 497 26.21 0.92 18.61
CA ALA A 497 26.12 -0.40 19.22
C ALA A 497 25.20 -0.34 20.45
N ALA A 498 24.45 -1.42 20.65
CA ALA A 498 23.53 -1.58 21.77
C ALA A 498 23.69 -2.96 22.41
N SER A 499 23.09 -3.17 23.57
CA SER A 499 23.08 -4.46 24.25
C SER A 499 21.64 -4.86 24.62
N PHE A 500 21.44 -6.17 24.79
CA PHE A 500 20.19 -6.72 25.28
C PHE A 500 20.47 -7.92 26.20
N ALA A 501 19.81 -7.97 27.34
CA ALA A 501 19.90 -9.09 28.24
C ALA A 501 18.90 -10.18 27.81
N LEU A 502 19.41 -11.30 27.32
CA LEU A 502 18.59 -12.44 26.91
C LEU A 502 17.91 -13.08 28.12
N PRO A 503 16.60 -13.37 28.05
CA PRO A 503 15.91 -14.16 29.06
C PRO A 503 16.55 -15.53 29.29
N GLU A 504 16.43 -16.06 30.51
CA GLU A 504 16.86 -17.42 30.81
C GLU A 504 16.12 -18.43 29.91
N GLY A 505 16.83 -19.45 29.46
CA GLY A 505 16.26 -20.45 28.53
C GLY A 505 16.31 -20.05 27.04
N THR A 506 16.80 -18.85 26.69
CA THR A 506 16.96 -18.47 25.29
C THR A 506 17.90 -19.42 24.57
N GLY A 507 17.41 -20.12 23.54
CA GLY A 507 18.14 -21.05 22.70
C GLY A 507 19.12 -20.38 21.73
N GLU A 508 19.49 -21.08 20.68
CA GLU A 508 20.30 -20.52 19.60
C GLU A 508 19.50 -19.60 18.67
N ALA A 509 20.22 -18.70 18.00
CA ALA A 509 19.60 -17.85 16.98
C ALA A 509 19.14 -18.70 15.78
N VAL A 510 17.91 -18.53 15.37
CA VAL A 510 17.35 -19.11 14.14
C VAL A 510 17.61 -18.22 12.94
N PHE A 511 17.87 -16.93 13.18
CA PHE A 511 18.22 -15.96 12.15
C PHE A 511 18.99 -14.78 12.74
N GLU A 512 19.94 -14.26 11.98
CA GLU A 512 20.69 -13.06 12.31
C GLU A 512 20.79 -12.13 11.09
N VAL A 513 20.78 -10.82 11.35
CA VAL A 513 21.02 -9.76 10.36
C VAL A 513 22.02 -8.76 10.91
N GLY A 514 22.98 -8.36 10.10
CA GLY A 514 24.11 -7.53 10.56
C GLY A 514 25.03 -8.30 11.52
N ALA A 515 25.83 -7.58 12.30
CA ALA A 515 26.79 -8.20 13.21
C ALA A 515 26.22 -8.29 14.63
N VAL A 516 26.06 -9.51 15.11
CA VAL A 516 25.52 -9.84 16.43
C VAL A 516 26.52 -10.75 17.15
N THR A 517 26.72 -10.54 18.44
CA THR A 517 27.59 -11.39 19.27
C THR A 517 26.89 -11.73 20.57
N ARG A 518 26.82 -13.02 20.89
CA ARG A 518 26.26 -13.52 22.14
C ARG A 518 27.37 -13.95 23.09
N ALA A 519 27.34 -13.48 24.33
CA ALA A 519 28.22 -13.89 25.41
C ALA A 519 27.39 -14.26 26.65
N GLY A 520 27.04 -15.55 26.79
CA GLY A 520 26.12 -16.02 27.82
C GLY A 520 24.72 -15.40 27.65
N ALA A 521 24.24 -14.68 28.65
CA ALA A 521 22.98 -13.95 28.61
C ALA A 521 23.09 -12.56 27.96
N ALA A 522 24.29 -12.04 27.65
CA ALA A 522 24.47 -10.75 27.02
C ALA A 522 24.48 -10.89 25.49
N LEU A 523 23.67 -10.11 24.82
CA LEU A 523 23.65 -9.94 23.36
C LEU A 523 24.19 -8.55 23.01
N ALA A 524 25.28 -8.51 22.28
CA ALA A 524 25.83 -7.28 21.72
C ALA A 524 25.36 -7.14 20.26
N LEU A 525 24.78 -6.00 19.95
CA LEU A 525 24.17 -5.68 18.66
C LEU A 525 24.92 -4.50 18.04
N GLN A 526 25.59 -4.71 16.92
CA GLN A 526 26.16 -3.61 16.16
C GLN A 526 25.06 -2.72 15.57
N PRO A 527 25.37 -1.53 15.06
CA PRO A 527 24.39 -0.69 14.38
C PRO A 527 23.61 -1.45 13.31
N ARG A 528 22.30 -1.27 13.27
CA ARG A 528 21.43 -1.89 12.25
C ARG A 528 21.57 -3.42 12.18
N SER A 529 21.52 -4.06 13.31
CA SER A 529 21.60 -5.52 13.42
C SER A 529 20.47 -6.09 14.25
N GLY A 530 20.28 -7.39 14.17
CA GLY A 530 19.26 -8.08 14.97
C GLY A 530 19.37 -9.59 14.90
N ALA A 531 18.67 -10.26 15.80
CA ALA A 531 18.61 -11.70 15.84
C ALA A 531 17.21 -12.19 16.29
N ILE A 532 16.88 -13.39 15.86
CA ILE A 532 15.65 -14.09 16.23
C ILE A 532 16.06 -15.41 16.87
N PHE A 533 15.57 -15.68 18.08
CA PHE A 533 15.91 -16.85 18.90
C PHE A 533 14.70 -17.72 19.17
N LYS A 534 14.89 -19.02 19.40
CA LYS A 534 13.89 -19.86 20.07
C LYS A 534 13.95 -19.63 21.59
N VAL A 535 12.76 -19.62 22.24
CA VAL A 535 12.65 -19.40 23.70
C VAL A 535 11.76 -20.49 24.30
#